data_1efc8488f650cf4934633f792944230b
#
_entry.id   1efc8488f650cf4934633f792944230b
#
_cell.length_a   1.000
_cell.length_b   1.000
_cell.length_c   1.000
_cell.angle_alpha   90.00
_cell.angle_beta   90.00
_cell.angle_gamma   90.00
#
_symmetry.space_group_name_H-M   'P 1'
#
loop_
_entity.id
_entity.type
_entity.pdbx_description
1 polymer ?
#
loop_
_entity_poly.entity_id
_entity_poly.type
_entity_poly.pdbx_seq_one_letter_code
_entity_poly.pdbx_strand_id
1 'polypeptide(L)'
;MNCINCGAFLTDTDLDYCPHCGANVLIQKKVDYLSKLYYNQGLEKASIRDLSGAISCLKQSLAYDKRNIRARNLLGLVYFETGEVVAALSEWVISKNIQKNRNLASEYIARLQANQNKLETINESIKKYNNALAMCREGHEDMAAIRLKKILSQNPKLIKGCHLLALIQMKNQEWNKARRTLKKAARIDKTNTTTLRFLREVDEQTGVTTKIEKRRKGLFGNEKNENDNISGEIVVRPSSYKERSKISLFFTTVLGFAAGA
;
A
#
# COMPACT_ATOMS: atom_id res chain seq x y z
N MET A 1 -25.20 12.18 0.88
CA MET A 1 -25.17 11.38 -0.38
C MET A 1 -26.38 11.72 -1.25
N ASN A 2 -26.38 11.36 -2.54
CA ASN A 2 -27.53 11.64 -3.39
C ASN A 2 -28.40 10.39 -3.58
N CYS A 3 -29.70 10.57 -3.60
CA CYS A 3 -30.64 9.48 -3.87
C CYS A 3 -30.42 8.91 -5.26
N ILE A 4 -30.33 7.58 -5.37
CA ILE A 4 -30.04 6.90 -6.66
C ILE A 4 -31.21 7.03 -7.65
N ASN A 5 -32.45 7.26 -7.14
CA ASN A 5 -33.64 7.33 -7.96
C ASN A 5 -33.89 8.74 -8.52
N CYS A 6 -33.83 9.80 -7.69
CA CYS A 6 -34.16 11.16 -8.09
C CYS A 6 -32.99 12.16 -8.04
N GLY A 7 -31.81 11.74 -7.59
CA GLY A 7 -30.63 12.61 -7.48
C GLY A 7 -30.65 13.62 -6.32
N ALA A 8 -31.75 13.74 -5.57
CA ALA A 8 -31.85 14.66 -4.45
C ALA A 8 -30.82 14.35 -3.35
N PHE A 9 -30.28 15.39 -2.74
CA PHE A 9 -29.31 15.24 -1.65
C PHE A 9 -30.02 14.75 -0.38
N LEU A 10 -29.53 13.65 0.19
CA LEU A 10 -30.03 13.06 1.42
C LEU A 10 -29.20 13.58 2.60
N THR A 11 -29.84 14.40 3.45
CA THR A 11 -29.18 15.00 4.63
C THR A 11 -29.42 14.19 5.91
N ASP A 12 -30.58 13.57 6.03
CA ASP A 12 -30.93 12.78 7.20
C ASP A 12 -30.51 11.33 7.06
N THR A 13 -29.74 10.86 8.02
CA THR A 13 -29.22 9.47 8.05
C THR A 13 -30.24 8.49 8.63
N ASP A 14 -31.26 8.97 9.35
CA ASP A 14 -32.20 8.11 10.06
C ASP A 14 -33.42 7.72 9.20
N LEU A 15 -33.61 8.37 8.04
CA LEU A 15 -34.67 8.02 7.11
C LEU A 15 -34.30 6.83 6.22
N ASP A 16 -35.19 5.86 6.16
CA ASP A 16 -35.08 4.71 5.24
C ASP A 16 -35.59 5.01 3.84
N TYR A 17 -36.31 6.11 3.68
CA TYR A 17 -36.93 6.53 2.44
C TYR A 17 -36.49 7.93 2.04
N CYS A 18 -36.36 8.15 0.73
CA CYS A 18 -36.03 9.47 0.20
C CYS A 18 -37.22 10.44 0.41
N PRO A 19 -37.00 11.60 1.06
CA PRO A 19 -38.08 12.54 1.29
C PRO A 19 -38.66 13.17 0.03
N HIS A 20 -37.94 13.14 -1.10
CA HIS A 20 -38.37 13.74 -2.36
C HIS A 20 -39.14 12.77 -3.27
N CYS A 21 -38.78 11.47 -3.28
CA CYS A 21 -39.39 10.53 -4.23
C CYS A 21 -39.94 9.26 -3.58
N GLY A 22 -39.86 9.13 -2.24
CA GLY A 22 -40.35 7.97 -1.51
C GLY A 22 -39.58 6.66 -1.73
N ALA A 23 -38.52 6.65 -2.54
CA ALA A 23 -37.72 5.45 -2.78
C ALA A 23 -37.02 4.97 -1.51
N ASN A 24 -37.03 3.66 -1.27
CA ASN A 24 -36.24 3.08 -0.16
C ASN A 24 -34.73 3.22 -0.41
N VAL A 25 -34.05 3.91 0.48
CA VAL A 25 -32.61 4.22 0.37
C VAL A 25 -31.76 3.49 1.41
N LEU A 26 -32.35 2.58 2.19
CA LEU A 26 -31.67 1.86 3.25
C LEU A 26 -30.44 1.07 2.73
N ILE A 27 -30.62 0.34 1.63
CA ILE A 27 -29.52 -0.43 1.02
C ILE A 27 -28.42 0.51 0.53
N GLN A 28 -28.79 1.63 -0.11
CA GLN A 28 -27.83 2.63 -0.58
C GLN A 28 -27.02 3.22 0.58
N LYS A 29 -27.67 3.54 1.71
CA LYS A 29 -27.00 4.03 2.92
C LYS A 29 -26.05 3.00 3.50
N LYS A 30 -26.44 1.73 3.57
CA LYS A 30 -25.56 0.64 4.06
C LYS A 30 -24.35 0.46 3.17
N VAL A 31 -24.50 0.51 1.85
CA VAL A 31 -23.40 0.41 0.89
C VAL A 31 -22.43 1.58 1.04
N ASP A 32 -22.91 2.81 1.14
CA ASP A 32 -22.09 4.01 1.36
C ASP A 32 -21.33 3.93 2.71
N TYR A 33 -22.01 3.51 3.76
CA TYR A 33 -21.40 3.29 5.07
C TYR A 33 -20.29 2.24 5.02
N LEU A 34 -20.53 1.09 4.39
CA LEU A 34 -19.53 0.02 4.25
C LEU A 34 -18.30 0.48 3.43
N SER A 35 -18.54 1.21 2.34
CA SER A 35 -17.44 1.79 1.57
C SER A 35 -16.57 2.71 2.42
N LYS A 36 -17.18 3.59 3.22
CA LYS A 36 -16.45 4.49 4.13
C LYS A 36 -15.73 3.74 5.26
N LEU A 37 -16.37 2.71 5.82
CA LEU A 37 -15.79 1.87 6.86
C LEU A 37 -14.51 1.19 6.36
N TYR A 38 -14.57 0.52 5.21
CA TYR A 38 -13.40 -0.13 4.63
C TYR A 38 -12.32 0.85 4.18
N TYR A 39 -12.69 2.05 3.73
CA TYR A 39 -11.72 3.11 3.48
C TYR A 39 -10.96 3.50 4.76
N ASN A 40 -11.65 3.72 5.87
CA ASN A 40 -11.04 4.08 7.14
C ASN A 40 -10.11 2.97 7.65
N GLN A 41 -10.54 1.71 7.57
CA GLN A 41 -9.68 0.55 7.90
C GLN A 41 -8.43 0.50 7.01
N GLY A 42 -8.58 0.75 5.71
CA GLY A 42 -7.47 0.82 4.76
C GLY A 42 -6.49 1.95 5.10
N LEU A 43 -6.99 3.11 5.51
CA LEU A 43 -6.18 4.25 5.94
C LEU A 43 -5.38 3.93 7.21
N GLU A 44 -6.02 3.31 8.19
CA GLU A 44 -5.37 2.89 9.43
C GLU A 44 -4.26 1.88 9.15
N LYS A 45 -4.54 0.84 8.37
CA LYS A 45 -3.55 -0.17 7.96
C LYS A 45 -2.37 0.47 7.22
N ALA A 46 -2.63 1.38 6.28
CA ALA A 46 -1.58 2.10 5.57
C ALA A 46 -0.69 2.91 6.53
N SER A 47 -1.26 3.53 7.57
CA SER A 47 -0.53 4.34 8.55
C SER A 47 0.49 3.53 9.36
N ILE A 48 0.20 2.27 9.65
CA ILE A 48 1.10 1.36 10.38
C ILE A 48 1.98 0.52 9.45
N ARG A 49 1.93 0.79 8.12
CA ARG A 49 2.65 0.06 7.06
C ARG A 49 2.23 -1.41 6.90
N ASP A 50 0.97 -1.72 7.21
CA ASP A 50 0.28 -2.91 6.73
C ASP A 50 -0.27 -2.61 5.31
N LEU A 51 0.63 -2.56 4.32
CA LEU A 51 0.26 -2.15 2.97
C LEU A 51 -0.59 -3.20 2.25
N SER A 52 -0.31 -4.48 2.46
CA SER A 52 -1.13 -5.57 1.93
C SER A 52 -2.55 -5.56 2.49
N GLY A 53 -2.69 -5.37 3.79
CA GLY A 53 -3.99 -5.22 4.44
C GLY A 53 -4.73 -3.97 3.99
N ALA A 54 -4.01 -2.85 3.81
CA ALA A 54 -4.57 -1.62 3.27
C ALA A 54 -5.13 -1.81 1.85
N ILE A 55 -4.38 -2.48 0.95
CA ILE A 55 -4.85 -2.81 -0.41
C ILE A 55 -6.14 -3.63 -0.35
N SER A 56 -6.19 -4.64 0.52
CA SER A 56 -7.39 -5.48 0.68
C SER A 56 -8.60 -4.66 1.11
N CYS A 57 -8.49 -3.85 2.16
CA CYS A 57 -9.58 -3.01 2.65
C CYS A 57 -10.01 -1.97 1.61
N LEU A 58 -9.07 -1.30 0.93
CA LEU A 58 -9.40 -0.30 -0.08
C LEU A 58 -10.09 -0.91 -1.31
N LYS A 59 -9.71 -2.12 -1.71
CA LYS A 59 -10.43 -2.86 -2.74
C LYS A 59 -11.85 -3.21 -2.32
N GLN A 60 -12.06 -3.60 -1.05
CA GLN A 60 -13.41 -3.81 -0.51
C GLN A 60 -14.22 -2.52 -0.50
N SER A 61 -13.62 -1.40 -0.08
CA SER A 61 -14.27 -0.08 -0.17
C SER A 61 -14.77 0.21 -1.59
N LEU A 62 -13.92 -0.06 -2.60
CA LEU A 62 -14.24 0.15 -4.02
C LEU A 62 -15.20 -0.90 -4.59
N ALA A 63 -15.31 -2.08 -3.98
CA ALA A 63 -16.33 -3.06 -4.35
C ALA A 63 -17.74 -2.58 -3.98
N TYR A 64 -17.86 -1.88 -2.84
CA TYR A 64 -19.12 -1.26 -2.42
C TYR A 64 -19.42 0.04 -3.19
N ASP A 65 -18.42 0.93 -3.32
CA ASP A 65 -18.56 2.17 -4.08
C ASP A 65 -17.38 2.40 -5.02
N LYS A 66 -17.56 2.06 -6.30
CA LYS A 66 -16.56 2.26 -7.36
C LYS A 66 -16.18 3.73 -7.57
N ARG A 67 -17.02 4.66 -7.11
CA ARG A 67 -16.83 6.10 -7.25
C ARG A 67 -16.18 6.75 -6.02
N ASN A 68 -15.81 5.98 -5.01
CA ASN A 68 -15.11 6.48 -3.84
C ASN A 68 -13.69 6.97 -4.21
N ILE A 69 -13.61 8.28 -4.49
CA ILE A 69 -12.38 8.96 -4.91
C ILE A 69 -11.30 8.87 -3.84
N ARG A 70 -11.68 8.99 -2.56
CA ARG A 70 -10.71 8.90 -1.45
C ARG A 70 -10.06 7.52 -1.40
N ALA A 71 -10.84 6.46 -1.55
CA ALA A 71 -10.33 5.09 -1.59
C ALA A 71 -9.41 4.85 -2.80
N ARG A 72 -9.76 5.36 -4.00
CA ARG A 72 -8.92 5.25 -5.19
C ARG A 72 -7.59 5.99 -5.03
N ASN A 73 -7.64 7.23 -4.54
CA ASN A 73 -6.44 8.03 -4.33
C ASN A 73 -5.48 7.36 -3.34
N LEU A 74 -6.01 6.84 -2.22
CA LEU A 74 -5.22 6.14 -1.23
C LEU A 74 -4.71 4.79 -1.76
N LEU A 75 -5.53 4.02 -2.49
CA LEU A 75 -5.11 2.77 -3.11
C LEU A 75 -3.94 2.99 -4.08
N GLY A 76 -4.03 4.04 -4.91
CA GLY A 76 -2.92 4.43 -5.78
C GLY A 76 -1.64 4.76 -5.01
N LEU A 77 -1.74 5.49 -3.88
CA LEU A 77 -0.57 5.76 -3.02
C LEU A 77 0.02 4.48 -2.43
N VAL A 78 -0.81 3.55 -1.97
CA VAL A 78 -0.34 2.29 -1.41
C VAL A 78 0.32 1.43 -2.48
N TYR A 79 -0.21 1.37 -3.70
CA TYR A 79 0.44 0.72 -4.83
C TYR A 79 1.80 1.35 -5.17
N PHE A 80 1.87 2.69 -5.15
CA PHE A 80 3.12 3.40 -5.38
C PHE A 80 4.17 3.05 -4.31
N GLU A 81 3.77 2.95 -3.05
CA GLU A 81 4.66 2.55 -1.94
C GLU A 81 5.13 1.09 -2.03
N THR A 82 4.37 0.21 -2.69
CA THR A 82 4.78 -1.19 -2.93
C THR A 82 5.55 -1.37 -4.24
N GLY A 83 5.85 -0.27 -4.96
CA GLY A 83 6.57 -0.27 -6.23
C GLY A 83 5.70 -0.65 -7.44
N GLU A 84 4.39 -0.76 -7.28
CA GLU A 84 3.43 -1.09 -8.34
C GLU A 84 2.90 0.18 -9.04
N VAL A 85 3.79 0.91 -9.70
CA VAL A 85 3.51 2.26 -10.23
C VAL A 85 2.43 2.27 -11.31
N VAL A 86 2.34 1.23 -12.15
CA VAL A 86 1.27 1.15 -13.16
C VAL A 86 -0.09 1.01 -12.50
N ALA A 87 -0.21 0.17 -11.48
CA ALA A 87 -1.45 0.04 -10.72
C ALA A 87 -1.82 1.36 -10.01
N ALA A 88 -0.82 2.06 -9.46
CA ALA A 88 -1.01 3.38 -8.86
C ALA A 88 -1.56 4.39 -9.87
N LEU A 89 -0.93 4.50 -11.05
CA LEU A 89 -1.36 5.40 -12.13
C LEU A 89 -2.78 5.05 -12.62
N SER A 90 -3.11 3.77 -12.75
CA SER A 90 -4.45 3.33 -13.16
C SER A 90 -5.52 3.84 -12.19
N GLU A 91 -5.32 3.68 -10.87
CA GLU A 91 -6.27 4.16 -9.87
C GLU A 91 -6.40 5.69 -9.88
N TRP A 92 -5.29 6.44 -10.03
CA TRP A 92 -5.31 7.89 -10.09
C TRP A 92 -5.96 8.43 -11.37
N VAL A 93 -5.74 7.79 -12.53
CA VAL A 93 -6.40 8.16 -13.79
C VAL A 93 -7.91 7.92 -13.68
N ILE A 94 -8.34 6.78 -13.14
CA ILE A 94 -9.77 6.52 -12.91
C ILE A 94 -10.34 7.56 -11.94
N SER A 95 -9.64 7.87 -10.85
CA SER A 95 -10.06 8.90 -9.89
C SER A 95 -10.24 10.28 -10.54
N LYS A 96 -9.26 10.70 -11.36
CA LYS A 96 -9.30 11.96 -12.10
C LYS A 96 -10.47 12.02 -13.10
N ASN A 97 -10.80 10.90 -13.75
CA ASN A 97 -11.93 10.81 -14.67
C ASN A 97 -13.29 10.92 -13.96
N ILE A 98 -13.37 10.40 -12.71
CA ILE A 98 -14.59 10.54 -11.88
C ILE A 98 -14.76 11.99 -11.40
N GLN A 99 -13.68 12.62 -10.93
CA GLN A 99 -13.67 14.00 -10.46
C GLN A 99 -12.47 14.75 -11.04
N LYS A 100 -12.74 15.66 -11.98
CA LYS A 100 -11.70 16.42 -12.70
C LYS A 100 -11.06 17.52 -11.84
N ASN A 101 -11.88 18.19 -11.03
CA ASN A 101 -11.47 19.37 -10.27
C ASN A 101 -11.25 19.01 -8.78
N ARG A 102 -10.29 19.68 -8.13
CA ARG A 102 -9.97 19.51 -6.70
C ARG A 102 -9.74 18.04 -6.32
N ASN A 103 -8.98 17.32 -7.16
CA ASN A 103 -8.66 15.91 -6.94
C ASN A 103 -7.14 15.73 -6.79
N LEU A 104 -6.73 15.18 -5.65
CA LEU A 104 -5.33 14.89 -5.33
C LEU A 104 -4.65 13.97 -6.36
N ALA A 105 -5.41 13.10 -7.04
CA ALA A 105 -4.88 12.26 -8.11
C ALA A 105 -4.20 13.08 -9.22
N SER A 106 -4.74 14.27 -9.53
CA SER A 106 -4.12 15.16 -10.53
C SER A 106 -2.73 15.64 -10.11
N GLU A 107 -2.55 15.93 -8.83
CA GLU A 107 -1.24 16.32 -8.29
C GLU A 107 -0.25 15.14 -8.29
N TYR A 108 -0.71 13.93 -7.95
CA TYR A 108 0.15 12.73 -7.98
C TYR A 108 0.63 12.41 -9.38
N ILE A 109 -0.29 12.47 -10.36
CA ILE A 109 0.04 12.26 -11.78
C ILE A 109 1.02 13.33 -12.26
N ALA A 110 0.75 14.61 -11.97
CA ALA A 110 1.61 15.72 -12.38
C ALA A 110 3.04 15.59 -11.81
N ARG A 111 3.17 15.21 -10.54
CA ARG A 111 4.47 14.98 -9.89
C ARG A 111 5.26 13.82 -10.51
N LEU A 112 4.56 12.77 -10.95
CA LEU A 112 5.22 11.68 -11.67
C LEU A 112 5.64 12.10 -13.07
N GLN A 113 4.81 12.88 -13.78
CA GLN A 113 5.08 13.37 -15.12
C GLN A 113 6.18 14.43 -15.15
N ALA A 114 6.31 15.23 -14.10
CA ALA A 114 7.37 16.23 -13.98
C ALA A 114 8.80 15.61 -14.02
N ASN A 115 8.90 14.29 -13.72
CA ASN A 115 10.15 13.57 -13.83
C ASN A 115 10.06 12.45 -14.88
N GLN A 116 10.17 12.84 -16.13
CA GLN A 116 9.99 11.95 -17.30
C GLN A 116 10.99 10.79 -17.29
N ASN A 117 12.24 11.05 -16.93
CA ASN A 117 13.28 10.02 -16.80
C ASN A 117 12.90 8.95 -15.76
N LYS A 118 12.22 9.35 -14.68
CA LYS A 118 11.76 8.43 -13.64
C LYS A 118 10.62 7.53 -14.12
N LEU A 119 9.69 8.07 -14.91
CA LEU A 119 8.61 7.26 -15.51
C LEU A 119 9.16 6.24 -16.51
N GLU A 120 10.08 6.64 -17.36
CA GLU A 120 10.74 5.74 -18.32
C GLU A 120 11.49 4.63 -17.57
N THR A 121 12.28 4.99 -16.56
CA THR A 121 13.01 4.02 -15.71
C THR A 121 12.05 3.02 -15.05
N ILE A 122 10.89 3.46 -14.58
CA ILE A 122 9.88 2.60 -13.96
C ILE A 122 9.26 1.66 -15.01
N ASN A 123 8.87 2.18 -16.17
CA ASN A 123 8.32 1.38 -17.26
C ASN A 123 9.32 0.32 -17.75
N GLU A 124 10.58 0.70 -17.89
CA GLU A 124 11.64 -0.24 -18.20
C GLU A 124 11.84 -1.31 -17.10
N SER A 125 11.76 -0.89 -15.84
CA SER A 125 11.88 -1.82 -14.71
C SER A 125 10.80 -2.91 -14.74
N ILE A 126 9.57 -2.55 -15.14
CA ILE A 126 8.46 -3.51 -15.28
C ILE A 126 8.73 -4.49 -16.44
N LYS A 127 9.13 -3.97 -17.62
CA LYS A 127 9.48 -4.82 -18.76
C LYS A 127 10.63 -5.76 -18.41
N LYS A 128 11.66 -5.25 -17.75
CA LYS A 128 12.83 -6.03 -17.28
C LYS A 128 12.41 -7.08 -16.24
N TYR A 129 11.46 -6.76 -15.33
CA TYR A 129 10.94 -7.72 -14.36
C TYR A 129 10.19 -8.87 -15.04
N ASN A 130 9.29 -8.57 -15.98
CA ASN A 130 8.57 -9.61 -16.72
C ASN A 130 9.52 -10.50 -17.53
N ASN A 131 10.57 -9.92 -18.10
CA ASN A 131 11.62 -10.69 -18.79
C ASN A 131 12.41 -11.57 -17.80
N ALA A 132 12.77 -11.06 -16.62
CA ALA A 132 13.43 -11.87 -15.60
C ALA A 132 12.54 -13.03 -15.12
N LEU A 133 11.22 -12.81 -15.02
CA LEU A 133 10.25 -13.85 -14.68
C LEU A 133 10.18 -14.94 -15.79
N ALA A 134 10.21 -14.55 -17.08
CA ALA A 134 10.28 -15.47 -18.19
C ALA A 134 11.56 -16.30 -18.15
N MET A 135 12.72 -15.67 -17.94
CA MET A 135 14.00 -16.34 -17.78
C MET A 135 13.99 -17.40 -16.66
N CYS A 136 13.32 -17.11 -15.53
CA CYS A 136 13.18 -18.11 -14.46
C CYS A 136 12.36 -19.32 -14.91
N ARG A 137 11.35 -19.13 -15.75
CA ARG A 137 10.54 -20.23 -16.30
C ARG A 137 11.31 -21.09 -17.31
N GLU A 138 12.25 -20.48 -18.00
CA GLU A 138 13.14 -21.11 -18.98
C GLU A 138 14.38 -21.77 -18.34
N GLY A 139 14.55 -21.65 -17.01
CA GLY A 139 15.69 -22.23 -16.30
C GLY A 139 16.94 -21.35 -16.24
N HIS A 140 16.88 -20.12 -16.77
CA HIS A 140 18.00 -19.16 -16.77
C HIS A 140 18.02 -18.28 -15.51
N GLU A 141 18.06 -18.91 -14.33
CA GLU A 141 17.85 -18.24 -13.03
C GLU A 141 18.99 -17.29 -12.65
N ASP A 142 20.23 -17.64 -13.00
CA ASP A 142 21.39 -16.78 -12.71
C ASP A 142 21.31 -15.45 -13.45
N MET A 143 20.93 -15.49 -14.73
CA MET A 143 20.72 -14.29 -15.52
C MET A 143 19.54 -13.46 -15.00
N ALA A 144 18.47 -14.13 -14.57
CA ALA A 144 17.32 -13.48 -13.93
C ALA A 144 17.74 -12.78 -12.63
N ALA A 145 18.56 -13.43 -11.78
CA ALA A 145 19.06 -12.84 -10.53
C ALA A 145 19.88 -11.57 -10.76
N ILE A 146 20.77 -11.57 -11.78
CA ILE A 146 21.56 -10.38 -12.15
C ILE A 146 20.62 -9.23 -12.58
N ARG A 147 19.64 -9.52 -13.44
CA ARG A 147 18.67 -8.52 -13.88
C ARG A 147 17.83 -7.99 -12.74
N LEU A 148 17.34 -8.86 -11.84
CA LEU A 148 16.56 -8.46 -10.67
C LEU A 148 17.34 -7.56 -9.72
N LYS A 149 18.64 -7.83 -9.48
CA LYS A 149 19.50 -6.93 -8.69
C LYS A 149 19.56 -5.54 -9.31
N LYS A 150 19.70 -5.43 -10.65
CA LYS A 150 19.70 -4.15 -11.37
C LYS A 150 18.34 -3.46 -11.28
N ILE A 151 17.23 -4.19 -11.41
CA ILE A 151 15.87 -3.63 -11.26
C ILE A 151 15.66 -3.08 -9.84
N LEU A 152 16.07 -3.83 -8.82
CA LEU A 152 15.92 -3.43 -7.42
C LEU A 152 16.84 -2.28 -7.00
N SER A 153 17.93 -2.01 -7.74
CA SER A 153 18.73 -0.79 -7.55
C SER A 153 18.01 0.44 -8.09
N GLN A 154 17.23 0.30 -9.15
CA GLN A 154 16.44 1.38 -9.77
C GLN A 154 15.07 1.57 -9.09
N ASN A 155 14.42 0.47 -8.70
CA ASN A 155 13.14 0.48 -7.99
C ASN A 155 13.22 -0.36 -6.71
N PRO A 156 13.79 0.18 -5.62
CA PRO A 156 14.00 -0.58 -4.38
C PRO A 156 12.70 -0.91 -3.64
N LYS A 157 11.56 -0.30 -4.02
CA LYS A 157 10.25 -0.57 -3.43
C LYS A 157 9.51 -1.73 -4.08
N LEU A 158 10.00 -2.31 -5.17
CA LEU A 158 9.33 -3.40 -5.88
C LEU A 158 9.37 -4.70 -5.07
N ILE A 159 8.36 -4.92 -4.22
CA ILE A 159 8.25 -6.09 -3.35
C ILE A 159 8.25 -7.39 -4.16
N LYS A 160 7.51 -7.44 -5.27
CA LYS A 160 7.49 -8.62 -6.17
C LYS A 160 8.88 -8.98 -6.70
N GLY A 161 9.71 -7.97 -7.00
CA GLY A 161 11.09 -8.17 -7.40
C GLY A 161 11.96 -8.74 -6.27
N CYS A 162 11.75 -8.27 -5.05
CA CYS A 162 12.41 -8.84 -3.87
C CYS A 162 12.01 -10.30 -3.65
N HIS A 163 10.73 -10.65 -3.81
CA HIS A 163 10.25 -12.03 -3.67
C HIS A 163 10.88 -12.95 -4.71
N LEU A 164 10.88 -12.56 -5.99
CA LEU A 164 11.46 -13.39 -7.05
C LEU A 164 12.96 -13.58 -6.87
N LEU A 165 13.71 -12.51 -6.53
CA LEU A 165 15.13 -12.63 -6.25
C LEU A 165 15.40 -13.52 -5.02
N ALA A 166 14.61 -13.39 -3.96
CA ALA A 166 14.75 -14.22 -2.78
C ALA A 166 14.49 -15.70 -3.07
N LEU A 167 13.47 -16.02 -3.90
CA LEU A 167 13.20 -17.40 -4.31
C LEU A 167 14.36 -18.02 -5.06
N ILE A 168 14.99 -17.30 -6.01
CA ILE A 168 16.19 -17.78 -6.69
C ILE A 168 17.34 -18.02 -5.69
N GLN A 169 17.55 -17.06 -4.76
CA GLN A 169 18.58 -17.19 -3.73
C GLN A 169 18.33 -18.37 -2.78
N MET A 170 17.07 -18.65 -2.42
CA MET A 170 16.68 -19.81 -1.61
C MET A 170 16.92 -21.12 -2.38
N LYS A 171 16.54 -21.19 -3.66
CA LYS A 171 16.81 -22.35 -4.52
C LYS A 171 18.31 -22.65 -4.60
N ASN A 172 19.15 -21.63 -4.71
CA ASN A 172 20.60 -21.74 -4.75
C ASN A 172 21.24 -21.92 -3.35
N GLN A 173 20.43 -22.15 -2.30
CA GLN A 173 20.88 -22.28 -0.91
C GLN A 173 21.63 -21.05 -0.35
N GLU A 174 21.49 -19.90 -1.00
CA GLU A 174 22.06 -18.62 -0.58
C GLU A 174 21.24 -17.95 0.53
N TRP A 175 20.95 -18.67 1.61
CA TRP A 175 20.00 -18.31 2.68
C TRP A 175 20.25 -16.92 3.27
N ASN A 176 21.51 -16.55 3.49
CA ASN A 176 21.87 -15.24 4.04
C ASN A 176 21.56 -14.09 3.07
N LYS A 177 21.69 -14.30 1.76
CA LYS A 177 21.34 -13.32 0.74
C LYS A 177 19.82 -13.20 0.65
N ALA A 178 19.11 -14.32 0.63
CA ALA A 178 17.64 -14.35 0.64
C ALA A 178 17.07 -13.59 1.84
N ARG A 179 17.60 -13.85 3.06
CA ARG A 179 17.19 -13.12 4.27
C ARG A 179 17.37 -11.61 4.14
N ARG A 180 18.51 -11.15 3.61
CA ARG A 180 18.77 -9.71 3.40
C ARG A 180 17.76 -9.10 2.41
N THR A 181 17.46 -9.81 1.32
CA THR A 181 16.50 -9.40 0.30
C THR A 181 15.09 -9.31 0.89
N LEU A 182 14.64 -10.33 1.62
CA LEU A 182 13.33 -10.37 2.27
C LEU A 182 13.18 -9.32 3.38
N LYS A 183 14.24 -9.05 4.15
CA LYS A 183 14.23 -7.95 5.12
C LYS A 183 13.97 -6.59 4.47
N LYS A 184 14.44 -6.35 3.24
CA LYS A 184 14.12 -5.13 2.50
C LYS A 184 12.62 -5.06 2.18
N ALA A 185 12.03 -6.16 1.69
CA ALA A 185 10.59 -6.24 1.44
C ALA A 185 9.76 -6.04 2.73
N ALA A 186 10.14 -6.68 3.84
CA ALA A 186 9.47 -6.53 5.14
C ALA A 186 9.54 -5.11 5.73
N ARG A 187 10.54 -4.31 5.36
CA ARG A 187 10.60 -2.89 5.75
C ARG A 187 9.61 -2.03 4.99
N ILE A 188 9.23 -2.43 3.77
CA ILE A 188 8.24 -1.72 2.95
C ILE A 188 6.84 -2.09 3.44
N ASP A 189 6.56 -3.39 3.54
CA ASP A 189 5.27 -3.93 3.99
C ASP A 189 5.52 -4.96 5.11
N LYS A 190 5.18 -4.57 6.35
CA LYS A 190 5.50 -5.36 7.55
C LYS A 190 4.69 -6.64 7.68
N THR A 191 3.51 -6.66 7.11
CA THR A 191 2.52 -7.73 7.27
C THR A 191 2.32 -8.56 6.01
N ASN A 192 3.18 -8.34 5.00
CA ASN A 192 3.11 -9.10 3.76
C ASN A 192 3.31 -10.59 4.02
N THR A 193 2.23 -11.36 3.89
CA THR A 193 2.20 -12.79 4.23
C THR A 193 3.21 -13.61 3.43
N THR A 194 3.43 -13.26 2.17
CA THR A 194 4.43 -13.93 1.31
C THR A 194 5.85 -13.67 1.83
N THR A 195 6.17 -12.41 2.16
CA THR A 195 7.47 -12.05 2.75
C THR A 195 7.71 -12.79 4.06
N LEU A 196 6.70 -12.82 4.94
CA LEU A 196 6.81 -13.47 6.25
C LEU A 196 6.96 -14.98 6.11
N ARG A 197 6.24 -15.62 5.17
CA ARG A 197 6.36 -17.05 4.88
C ARG A 197 7.77 -17.39 4.40
N PHE A 198 8.33 -16.65 3.45
CA PHE A 198 9.69 -16.88 2.96
C PHE A 198 10.75 -16.63 4.04
N LEU A 199 10.55 -15.63 4.89
CA LEU A 199 11.46 -15.40 6.03
C LEU A 199 11.44 -16.58 7.01
N ARG A 200 10.25 -17.14 7.30
CA ARG A 200 10.13 -18.33 8.15
C ARG A 200 10.88 -19.52 7.55
N GLU A 201 10.71 -19.79 6.27
CA GLU A 201 11.42 -20.85 5.57
C GLU A 201 12.94 -20.67 5.64
N VAL A 202 13.44 -19.45 5.40
CA VAL A 202 14.87 -19.13 5.56
C VAL A 202 15.35 -19.32 7.01
N ASP A 203 14.53 -18.98 7.98
CA ASP A 203 14.84 -19.12 9.39
C ASP A 203 14.91 -20.60 9.81
N GLU A 204 13.99 -21.42 9.34
CA GLU A 204 13.95 -22.87 9.56
C GLU A 204 15.20 -23.54 8.98
N GLN A 205 15.61 -23.17 7.76
CA GLN A 205 16.81 -23.75 7.11
C GLN A 205 18.12 -23.31 7.75
N THR A 206 18.16 -22.17 8.39
CA THR A 206 19.42 -21.62 8.96
C THR A 206 19.50 -21.73 10.48
N GLY A 207 18.43 -22.09 11.15
CA GLY A 207 18.34 -22.11 12.63
C GLY A 207 18.41 -20.71 13.27
N VAL A 208 18.31 -19.64 12.48
CA VAL A 208 18.45 -18.24 12.96
C VAL A 208 17.15 -17.49 12.78
N THR A 209 16.52 -17.06 13.86
CA THR A 209 15.27 -16.26 13.80
C THR A 209 15.53 -14.84 13.29
N THR A 210 14.79 -14.44 12.27
CA THR A 210 14.88 -13.10 11.69
C THR A 210 14.13 -12.08 12.53
N LYS A 211 14.83 -11.18 13.20
CA LYS A 211 14.20 -10.02 13.86
C LYS A 211 13.95 -8.93 12.82
N ILE A 212 12.68 -8.56 12.64
CA ILE A 212 12.30 -7.39 11.83
C ILE A 212 12.33 -6.19 12.77
N GLU A 213 13.42 -5.41 12.69
CA GLU A 213 13.60 -4.24 13.55
C GLU A 213 12.46 -3.22 13.34
N LYS A 214 11.84 -2.81 14.43
CA LYS A 214 11.02 -1.59 14.46
C LYS A 214 12.00 -0.42 14.28
N ARG A 215 12.01 0.22 13.12
CA ARG A 215 12.80 1.43 12.90
C ARG A 215 12.27 2.49 13.86
N ARG A 216 12.92 2.67 15.01
CA ARG A 216 12.73 3.84 15.87
C ARG A 216 13.17 5.06 15.05
N LYS A 217 12.24 5.85 14.56
CA LYS A 217 12.53 7.22 14.17
C LYS A 217 12.66 8.00 15.46
N GLY A 218 13.85 8.08 16.01
CA GLY A 218 14.23 9.10 16.94
C GLY A 218 14.53 10.38 16.16
N LEU A 219 13.58 11.26 16.04
CA LEU A 219 13.85 12.69 15.98
C LEU A 219 13.59 13.17 17.41
N PHE A 220 14.64 13.65 18.05
CA PHE A 220 14.70 14.18 19.41
C PHE A 220 14.75 13.18 20.59
N GLY A 221 15.89 13.20 21.25
CA GLY A 221 16.04 13.11 22.70
C GLY A 221 16.07 11.73 23.32
N ASN A 222 17.21 11.47 23.93
CA ASN A 222 17.40 10.60 25.10
C ASN A 222 16.10 10.23 25.82
N GLU A 223 15.85 8.91 25.94
CA GLU A 223 15.34 8.41 27.21
C GLU A 223 15.56 6.91 27.39
N LYS A 224 15.77 6.58 28.63
CA LYS A 224 16.29 5.39 29.29
C LYS A 224 15.44 4.11 29.05
N ASN A 225 16.12 2.99 29.20
CA ASN A 225 15.56 1.67 29.46
C ASN A 225 14.44 1.71 30.52
N GLU A 226 13.29 1.14 30.17
CA GLU A 226 12.43 0.51 31.16
C GLU A 226 11.83 -0.78 30.57
N ASN A 227 12.09 -1.88 31.25
CA ASN A 227 11.37 -3.14 31.14
C ASN A 227 9.92 -2.89 31.52
N ASP A 228 8.98 -3.25 30.63
CA ASP A 228 7.64 -3.55 31.08
C ASP A 228 7.06 -4.71 30.28
N ASN A 229 6.99 -5.86 30.96
CA ASN A 229 6.04 -6.92 30.73
C ASN A 229 4.65 -6.38 31.04
N ILE A 230 3.79 -6.24 30.06
CA ILE A 230 2.36 -6.11 30.30
C ILE A 230 1.60 -6.97 29.29
N SER A 231 1.10 -8.08 29.78
CA SER A 231 -0.11 -8.74 29.31
C SER A 231 -1.27 -7.77 29.56
N GLY A 232 -2.05 -7.39 28.56
CA GLY A 232 -3.15 -6.46 28.78
C GLY A 232 -4.03 -6.30 27.56
N GLU A 233 -5.19 -6.85 27.66
CA GLU A 233 -6.50 -6.47 27.14
C GLU A 233 -6.55 -5.32 26.09
N ILE A 234 -7.09 -5.66 24.92
CA ILE A 234 -7.42 -4.69 23.87
C ILE A 234 -8.65 -3.89 24.33
N VAL A 235 -8.42 -2.72 24.89
CA VAL A 235 -9.48 -1.75 25.14
C VAL A 235 -9.74 -0.96 23.86
N VAL A 236 -10.82 -1.28 23.14
CA VAL A 236 -11.33 -0.49 22.04
C VAL A 236 -11.94 0.80 22.60
N ARG A 237 -11.20 1.91 22.53
CA ARG A 237 -11.77 3.24 22.79
C ARG A 237 -12.28 3.81 21.46
N PRO A 238 -13.54 4.26 21.37
CA PRO A 238 -14.01 5.02 20.23
C PRO A 238 -13.33 6.41 20.28
N SER A 239 -12.36 6.63 19.39
CA SER A 239 -11.73 7.93 19.25
C SER A 239 -12.63 8.84 18.42
N SER A 240 -13.02 9.97 18.98
CA SER A 240 -13.53 11.11 18.25
C SER A 240 -12.44 11.61 17.30
N TYR A 241 -12.53 11.22 16.04
CA TYR A 241 -11.51 11.48 15.05
C TYR A 241 -11.60 12.92 14.56
N LYS A 242 -10.75 13.81 15.07
CA LYS A 242 -10.45 15.10 14.47
C LYS A 242 -9.56 14.88 13.24
N GLU A 243 -10.10 15.17 12.09
CA GLU A 243 -9.47 15.09 10.77
C GLU A 243 -8.35 16.15 10.62
N ARG A 244 -7.24 16.04 11.39
CA ARG A 244 -6.08 16.93 11.26
C ARG A 244 -4.75 16.19 11.32
N SER A 245 -3.98 16.35 10.26
CA SER A 245 -2.50 16.35 10.20
C SER A 245 -1.72 15.05 10.01
N LYS A 246 -2.23 13.84 10.18
CA LYS A 246 -1.42 12.61 9.94
C LYS A 246 -1.20 12.30 8.45
N ILE A 247 -2.04 12.78 7.58
CA ILE A 247 -1.87 12.70 6.12
C ILE A 247 -0.66 13.53 5.69
N SER A 248 -0.43 14.70 6.30
CA SER A 248 0.72 15.57 6.03
C SER A 248 2.07 14.88 6.34
N LEU A 249 2.14 14.10 7.42
CA LEU A 249 3.37 13.37 7.80
C LEU A 249 3.67 12.18 6.85
N PHE A 250 2.62 11.53 6.33
CA PHE A 250 2.78 10.49 5.32
C PHE A 250 3.28 11.10 3.99
N PHE A 251 2.78 12.30 3.66
CA PHE A 251 3.21 13.06 2.48
C PHE A 251 4.63 13.59 2.56
N THR A 252 5.08 14.06 3.70
CA THR A 252 6.45 14.57 3.86
C THR A 252 7.49 13.45 3.77
N THR A 253 7.16 12.23 4.20
CA THR A 253 8.07 11.08 4.02
C THR A 253 8.12 10.59 2.58
N VAL A 254 7.02 10.66 1.83
CA VAL A 254 6.99 10.33 0.39
C VAL A 254 7.71 11.40 -0.43
N LEU A 255 7.59 12.68 -0.06
CA LEU A 255 8.21 13.81 -0.75
C LEU A 255 9.69 13.99 -0.43
N GLY A 256 10.11 13.75 0.81
CA GLY A 256 11.52 13.84 1.22
C GLY A 256 12.41 12.82 0.50
N PHE A 257 11.89 11.67 0.08
CA PHE A 257 12.61 10.69 -0.72
C PHE A 257 12.64 10.98 -2.22
N ALA A 258 11.78 11.88 -2.71
CA ALA A 258 11.76 12.28 -4.12
C ALA A 258 12.66 13.48 -4.43
N ALA A 259 13.07 14.24 -3.40
CA ALA A 259 13.90 15.44 -3.54
C ALA A 259 15.37 15.24 -3.13
N GLY A 260 15.74 14.07 -2.62
CA GLY A 260 17.07 13.77 -2.07
C GLY A 260 17.77 12.56 -2.72
N ALA A 261 17.68 12.43 -4.04
CA ALA A 261 18.52 11.52 -4.83
C ALA A 261 18.77 12.13 -6.20
#